data_538d8b1a3bb52709fcd2f78bb1b7cf5c
#
_entry.id   538d8b1a3bb52709fcd2f78bb1b7cf5c
#
_cell.length_a   1.000
_cell.length_b   1.000
_cell.length_c   1.000
_cell.angle_alpha   90.00
_cell.angle_beta   90.00
_cell.angle_gamma   90.00
#
_symmetry.space_group_name_H-M   'P 1'
#
loop_
_entity.id
_entity.type
_entity.pdbx_description
1 polymer ?
#
loop_
_entity_poly.entity_id
_entity_poly.type
_entity_poly.pdbx_seq_one_letter_code
_entity_poly.pdbx_strand_id
1 'polypeptide(L)'
;MSRCFKSGFVTIIGRPNVGKSTLFNALAGEKISIVKDTPGVTRDRIYADVTWLNYQFTLIDTGGIEPDSGDLLLSHMRGQAEIAMETADVIIFLTDVRQGLVDADYQVADMLRRSGKPIVLAVNKVDNYEKFVLDTYEFYNLGLGTPFPVSANSKIGFGDLLDEVLVHCNPQDADEKEDERPRVAIIGKPNAGKSSLINKLLGEDRLIVSDIAGTTRDAIDTTVKRNGKEYVFIDTAGLRKKARVKEDIERYSVIRTVAAVERCDVAILVIDAEEGITEQDAKIAGIAHERGKGMIIAVNKWDLIEKNDKTIYKFTNQVREVLSYMSYAELVFISAKTGQRLPKIFDVLDMVIENHALRVQTGVLNEILTEAVAMKQPPSDKGKRLKLYYITQVSVKPPTFVVFINDRQLMHFSYTRYLENQIRNTFGFRGTPIHIIARERKER
;
A
#
# COMPACT_ATOMS: atom_id res chain seq x y z
N MET A 1 19.63 14.94 3.59
CA MET A 1 18.76 13.94 2.95
C MET A 1 17.82 14.74 2.08
N SER A 2 17.90 14.61 0.76
CA SER A 2 16.89 15.16 -0.16
C SER A 2 15.54 14.52 0.20
N ARG A 3 14.51 15.33 0.37
CA ARG A 3 13.13 14.85 0.52
C ARG A 3 12.78 14.08 -0.76
N CYS A 4 12.43 12.81 -0.64
CA CYS A 4 11.86 12.05 -1.74
C CYS A 4 10.37 12.38 -1.75
N PHE A 5 9.88 12.93 -2.85
CA PHE A 5 8.46 13.24 -3.00
C PHE A 5 7.73 11.98 -3.45
N LYS A 6 6.64 11.60 -2.79
CA LYS A 6 5.77 10.53 -3.26
C LYS A 6 4.95 11.01 -4.44
N SER A 7 5.03 10.31 -5.55
CA SER A 7 4.29 10.62 -6.77
C SER A 7 3.54 9.39 -7.27
N GLY A 8 2.32 9.21 -6.79
CA GLY A 8 1.29 8.38 -7.42
C GLY A 8 1.55 6.89 -7.68
N PHE A 9 0.57 6.29 -8.37
CA PHE A 9 0.55 4.89 -8.80
C PHE A 9 0.83 4.78 -10.28
N VAL A 10 1.75 3.89 -10.65
CA VAL A 10 2.06 3.55 -12.03
C VAL A 10 1.74 2.09 -12.28
N THR A 11 0.90 1.79 -13.26
CA THR A 11 0.50 0.41 -13.57
C THR A 11 1.02 0.02 -14.95
N ILE A 12 1.65 -1.15 -15.06
CA ILE A 12 2.08 -1.72 -16.34
C ILE A 12 0.97 -2.62 -16.87
N ILE A 13 0.51 -2.34 -18.09
CA ILE A 13 -0.45 -3.17 -18.82
C ILE A 13 0.10 -3.54 -20.21
N GLY A 14 -0.42 -4.59 -20.79
CA GLY A 14 -0.02 -5.06 -22.12
C GLY A 14 -0.35 -6.54 -22.29
N ARG A 15 -0.15 -7.04 -23.52
CA ARG A 15 -0.38 -8.44 -23.85
C ARG A 15 0.47 -9.40 -23.02
N PRO A 16 0.10 -10.68 -22.90
CA PRO A 16 1.02 -11.73 -22.43
C PRO A 16 2.33 -11.73 -23.24
N ASN A 17 3.42 -12.05 -22.59
CA ASN A 17 4.76 -12.22 -23.20
C ASN A 17 5.41 -10.95 -23.83
N VAL A 18 4.83 -9.76 -23.67
CA VAL A 18 5.50 -8.49 -24.05
C VAL A 18 6.62 -8.08 -23.09
N GLY A 19 6.73 -8.75 -21.93
CA GLY A 19 7.78 -8.53 -20.95
C GLY A 19 7.40 -7.64 -19.77
N LYS A 20 6.10 -7.59 -19.37
CA LYS A 20 5.62 -6.79 -18.23
C LYS A 20 6.38 -7.09 -16.95
N SER A 21 6.41 -8.34 -16.52
CA SER A 21 7.11 -8.75 -15.29
C SER A 21 8.63 -8.57 -15.39
N THR A 22 9.21 -8.67 -16.60
CA THR A 22 10.63 -8.38 -16.83
C THR A 22 10.90 -6.89 -16.62
N LEU A 23 10.06 -6.01 -17.20
CA LEU A 23 10.17 -4.57 -17.00
C LEU A 23 9.97 -4.19 -15.54
N PHE A 24 8.92 -4.74 -14.90
CA PHE A 24 8.64 -4.55 -13.49
C PHE A 24 9.86 -4.91 -12.62
N ASN A 25 10.42 -6.11 -12.80
CA ASN A 25 11.57 -6.56 -12.01
C ASN A 25 12.83 -5.72 -12.29
N ALA A 26 13.02 -5.27 -13.53
CA ALA A 26 14.14 -4.44 -13.90
C ALA A 26 14.06 -3.04 -13.27
N LEU A 27 12.87 -2.43 -13.27
CA LEU A 27 12.63 -1.13 -12.63
C LEU A 27 12.67 -1.24 -11.09
N ALA A 28 12.09 -2.29 -10.53
CA ALA A 28 12.13 -2.58 -9.09
C ALA A 28 13.55 -2.90 -8.58
N GLY A 29 14.44 -3.41 -9.43
CA GLY A 29 15.81 -3.83 -9.07
C GLY A 29 16.85 -2.70 -9.00
N GLU A 30 16.58 -1.50 -9.49
CA GLU A 30 17.60 -0.44 -9.60
C GLU A 30 17.93 0.33 -8.33
N LYS A 31 17.09 0.36 -7.31
CA LYS A 31 17.42 0.77 -5.92
C LYS A 31 16.23 0.50 -5.01
N ILE A 32 16.05 -0.72 -4.59
CA ILE A 32 15.05 -1.06 -3.59
C ILE A 32 15.56 -0.60 -2.23
N SER A 33 14.82 0.28 -1.57
CA SER A 33 14.92 0.43 -0.13
C SER A 33 14.62 -0.93 0.50
N ILE A 34 15.47 -1.33 1.43
CA ILE A 34 15.52 -2.61 2.13
C ILE A 34 14.10 -3.02 2.57
N VAL A 35 13.47 -3.91 1.83
CA VAL A 35 12.26 -4.60 2.27
C VAL A 35 12.73 -5.68 3.25
N LYS A 36 12.37 -5.53 4.52
CA LYS A 36 12.56 -6.58 5.51
C LYS A 36 11.68 -7.76 5.14
N ASP A 37 12.26 -8.97 5.15
CA ASP A 37 11.48 -10.21 5.07
C ASP A 37 10.52 -10.29 6.26
N THR A 38 9.26 -9.93 6.04
CA THR A 38 8.21 -10.05 7.04
C THR A 38 7.60 -11.44 6.88
N PRO A 39 7.58 -12.28 7.93
CA PRO A 39 6.96 -13.59 7.87
C PRO A 39 5.48 -13.47 7.50
N GLY A 40 5.04 -14.19 6.47
CA GLY A 40 3.65 -14.19 6.00
C GLY A 40 3.39 -13.41 4.70
N VAL A 41 4.35 -12.65 4.18
CA VAL A 41 4.23 -11.97 2.88
C VAL A 41 4.92 -12.82 1.81
N THR A 42 4.16 -13.27 0.81
CA THR A 42 4.67 -14.15 -0.26
C THR A 42 5.58 -13.39 -1.23
N ARG A 43 6.54 -14.13 -1.83
CA ARG A 43 7.52 -13.64 -2.81
C ARG A 43 6.95 -13.16 -4.15
N ASP A 44 5.68 -13.37 -4.44
CA ASP A 44 5.02 -12.92 -5.66
C ASP A 44 4.67 -11.43 -5.52
N ARG A 45 5.63 -10.58 -5.87
CA ARG A 45 5.46 -9.12 -5.77
C ARG A 45 4.62 -8.63 -6.94
N ILE A 46 3.40 -8.21 -6.63
CA ILE A 46 2.49 -7.54 -7.58
C ILE A 46 2.79 -6.03 -7.63
N TYR A 47 3.51 -5.49 -6.66
CA TYR A 47 3.86 -4.06 -6.55
C TYR A 47 5.28 -3.85 -6.03
N ALA A 48 5.89 -2.73 -6.40
CA ALA A 48 7.21 -2.32 -5.93
C ALA A 48 7.31 -0.79 -5.86
N ASP A 49 8.09 -0.28 -4.92
CA ASP A 49 8.45 1.13 -4.89
C ASP A 49 9.63 1.37 -5.82
N VAL A 50 9.45 2.27 -6.76
CA VAL A 50 10.48 2.72 -7.69
C VAL A 50 10.87 4.14 -7.32
N THR A 51 12.18 4.39 -7.20
CA THR A 51 12.71 5.73 -6.97
C THR A 51 13.44 6.18 -8.23
N TRP A 52 13.01 7.29 -8.79
CA TRP A 52 13.67 7.93 -9.91
C TRP A 52 13.93 9.40 -9.59
N LEU A 53 15.18 9.85 -9.74
CA LEU A 53 15.61 11.17 -9.27
C LEU A 53 15.28 11.38 -7.79
N ASN A 54 14.43 12.37 -7.49
CA ASN A 54 13.96 12.68 -6.12
C ASN A 54 12.50 12.24 -5.86
N TYR A 55 11.92 11.45 -6.77
CA TYR A 55 10.52 11.01 -6.70
C TYR A 55 10.45 9.51 -6.46
N GLN A 56 9.45 9.10 -5.70
CA GLN A 56 9.14 7.71 -5.42
C GLN A 56 7.69 7.44 -5.82
N PHE A 57 7.44 6.43 -6.63
CA PHE A 57 6.11 5.98 -7.00
C PHE A 57 5.96 4.47 -6.79
N THR A 58 4.72 4.01 -6.63
CA THR A 58 4.43 2.59 -6.53
C THR A 58 4.11 2.03 -7.90
N LEU A 59 4.94 1.10 -8.37
CA LEU A 59 4.75 0.38 -9.62
C LEU A 59 3.94 -0.89 -9.37
N ILE A 60 2.94 -1.17 -10.22
CA ILE A 60 2.08 -2.35 -10.15
C ILE A 60 2.25 -3.20 -11.40
N ASP A 61 2.53 -4.50 -11.23
CA ASP A 61 2.54 -5.49 -12.32
C ASP A 61 1.19 -6.20 -12.41
N THR A 62 0.48 -5.98 -13.53
CA THR A 62 -0.74 -6.73 -13.83
C THR A 62 -0.47 -8.07 -14.51
N GLY A 63 0.78 -8.36 -14.89
CA GLY A 63 1.18 -9.56 -15.66
C GLY A 63 1.07 -10.88 -14.90
N GLY A 64 1.13 -10.86 -13.57
CA GLY A 64 0.91 -12.04 -12.73
C GLY A 64 -0.54 -12.55 -12.71
N ILE A 65 -1.43 -11.96 -13.53
CA ILE A 65 -2.86 -12.23 -13.60
C ILE A 65 -3.19 -13.06 -14.85
N GLU A 66 -2.32 -13.95 -15.26
CA GLU A 66 -2.55 -14.76 -16.47
C GLU A 66 -3.45 -15.98 -16.18
N PRO A 67 -4.50 -16.26 -17.00
CA PRO A 67 -5.26 -17.49 -16.91
C PRO A 67 -4.65 -18.59 -17.77
N ASP A 68 -4.93 -19.83 -17.39
CA ASP A 68 -4.46 -21.04 -18.06
C ASP A 68 -5.16 -21.38 -19.40
N SER A 69 -6.05 -20.54 -19.95
CA SER A 69 -6.82 -20.87 -21.15
C SER A 69 -6.88 -19.74 -22.20
N GLY A 70 -6.60 -20.09 -23.46
CA GLY A 70 -6.36 -19.18 -24.59
C GLY A 70 -7.55 -18.37 -25.12
N ASP A 71 -8.80 -18.70 -24.82
CA ASP A 71 -9.99 -18.00 -25.33
C ASP A 71 -10.37 -16.74 -24.52
N LEU A 72 -9.62 -16.45 -23.46
CA LEU A 72 -9.89 -15.38 -22.51
C LEU A 72 -8.93 -14.18 -22.65
N LEU A 73 -8.04 -14.14 -23.66
CA LEU A 73 -6.99 -13.13 -23.80
C LEU A 73 -7.54 -11.70 -23.78
N LEU A 74 -8.56 -11.44 -24.56
CA LEU A 74 -9.18 -10.11 -24.66
C LEU A 74 -9.94 -9.72 -23.39
N SER A 75 -10.62 -10.67 -22.74
CA SER A 75 -11.34 -10.42 -21.49
C SER A 75 -10.35 -10.07 -20.36
N HIS A 76 -9.20 -10.71 -20.36
CA HIS A 76 -8.13 -10.43 -19.37
C HIS A 76 -7.46 -9.08 -19.59
N MET A 77 -7.12 -8.75 -20.82
CA MET A 77 -6.54 -7.44 -21.13
C MET A 77 -7.54 -6.31 -20.80
N ARG A 78 -8.83 -6.54 -21.04
CA ARG A 78 -9.89 -5.60 -20.60
C ARG A 78 -9.92 -5.45 -19.08
N GLY A 79 -9.91 -6.55 -18.34
CA GLY A 79 -9.86 -6.52 -16.87
C GLY A 79 -8.61 -5.81 -16.32
N GLN A 80 -7.44 -6.05 -16.90
CA GLN A 80 -6.21 -5.34 -16.56
C GLN A 80 -6.33 -3.82 -16.84
N ALA A 81 -6.87 -3.46 -18.01
CA ALA A 81 -7.07 -2.07 -18.38
C ALA A 81 -8.09 -1.37 -17.46
N GLU A 82 -9.20 -2.03 -17.12
CA GLU A 82 -10.22 -1.48 -16.20
C GLU A 82 -9.63 -1.19 -14.82
N ILE A 83 -8.80 -2.09 -14.29
CA ILE A 83 -8.15 -1.88 -13.00
C ILE A 83 -7.13 -0.75 -13.07
N ALA A 84 -6.30 -0.75 -14.10
CA ALA A 84 -5.33 0.33 -14.29
C ALA A 84 -6.04 1.69 -14.39
N MET A 85 -7.15 1.77 -15.13
CA MET A 85 -7.96 2.97 -15.24
C MET A 85 -8.56 3.42 -13.91
N GLU A 86 -8.95 2.47 -13.05
CA GLU A 86 -9.49 2.81 -11.72
C GLU A 86 -8.42 3.20 -10.69
N THR A 87 -7.25 2.56 -10.73
CA THR A 87 -6.27 2.66 -9.64
C THR A 87 -5.02 3.45 -9.97
N ALA A 88 -4.60 3.52 -11.23
CA ALA A 88 -3.35 4.19 -11.61
C ALA A 88 -3.51 5.71 -11.80
N ASP A 89 -2.48 6.46 -11.43
CA ASP A 89 -2.32 7.86 -11.83
C ASP A 89 -1.73 7.95 -13.23
N VAL A 90 -0.82 7.00 -13.57
CA VAL A 90 -0.21 6.87 -14.89
C VAL A 90 -0.22 5.40 -15.32
N ILE A 91 -0.50 5.14 -16.58
CA ILE A 91 -0.52 3.81 -17.17
C ILE A 91 0.65 3.68 -18.14
N ILE A 92 1.54 2.70 -17.91
CA ILE A 92 2.53 2.28 -18.89
C ILE A 92 1.88 1.19 -19.75
N PHE A 93 1.61 1.50 -21.02
CA PHE A 93 1.14 0.50 -21.98
C PHE A 93 2.34 -0.11 -22.71
N LEU A 94 2.62 -1.38 -22.42
CA LEU A 94 3.80 -2.10 -22.91
C LEU A 94 3.45 -2.96 -24.13
N THR A 95 4.17 -2.75 -25.22
CA THR A 95 4.06 -3.49 -26.48
C THR A 95 5.39 -4.19 -26.82
N ASP A 96 5.44 -4.96 -27.90
CA ASP A 96 6.61 -5.75 -28.32
C ASP A 96 7.01 -5.41 -29.76
N VAL A 97 8.20 -4.80 -29.96
CA VAL A 97 8.69 -4.41 -31.28
C VAL A 97 8.85 -5.59 -32.24
N ARG A 98 9.19 -6.78 -31.71
CA ARG A 98 9.44 -7.97 -32.53
C ARG A 98 8.17 -8.59 -33.11
N GLN A 99 7.04 -8.43 -32.43
CA GLN A 99 5.75 -8.93 -32.87
C GLN A 99 4.97 -7.90 -33.69
N GLY A 100 5.36 -6.62 -33.60
CA GLY A 100 4.60 -5.52 -34.18
C GLY A 100 3.23 -5.31 -33.52
N LEU A 101 2.39 -4.50 -34.15
CA LEU A 101 1.04 -4.23 -33.71
C LEU A 101 0.08 -5.38 -34.05
N VAL A 102 -0.78 -5.71 -33.11
CA VAL A 102 -1.87 -6.69 -33.31
C VAL A 102 -3.22 -6.08 -32.89
N ASP A 103 -4.33 -6.68 -33.34
CA ASP A 103 -5.69 -6.20 -33.06
C ASP A 103 -5.97 -5.99 -31.57
N ALA A 104 -5.39 -6.83 -30.72
CA ALA A 104 -5.53 -6.70 -29.28
C ALA A 104 -4.90 -5.40 -28.72
N ASP A 105 -3.78 -4.93 -29.30
CA ASP A 105 -3.15 -3.68 -28.90
C ASP A 105 -4.04 -2.48 -29.26
N TYR A 106 -4.67 -2.49 -30.42
CA TYR A 106 -5.62 -1.44 -30.84
C TYR A 106 -6.85 -1.39 -29.92
N GLN A 107 -7.41 -2.55 -29.54
CA GLN A 107 -8.58 -2.59 -28.65
C GLN A 107 -8.27 -2.03 -27.26
N VAL A 108 -7.12 -2.38 -26.71
CA VAL A 108 -6.67 -1.84 -25.41
C VAL A 108 -6.37 -0.36 -25.52
N ALA A 109 -5.69 0.07 -26.58
CA ALA A 109 -5.42 1.49 -26.83
C ALA A 109 -6.70 2.31 -26.89
N ASP A 110 -7.77 1.78 -27.55
CA ASP A 110 -9.08 2.44 -27.59
C ASP A 110 -9.73 2.58 -26.22
N MET A 111 -9.64 1.56 -25.37
CA MET A 111 -10.14 1.60 -24.01
C MET A 111 -9.38 2.65 -23.17
N LEU A 112 -8.07 2.65 -23.28
CA LEU A 112 -7.19 3.56 -22.53
C LEU A 112 -7.43 5.01 -22.92
N ARG A 113 -7.56 5.32 -24.22
CA ARG A 113 -7.89 6.67 -24.71
C ARG A 113 -9.17 7.23 -24.11
N ARG A 114 -10.19 6.37 -23.92
CA ARG A 114 -11.49 6.76 -23.32
C ARG A 114 -11.42 6.97 -21.81
N SER A 115 -10.39 6.49 -21.14
CA SER A 115 -10.27 6.58 -19.69
C SER A 115 -9.93 8.00 -19.19
N GLY A 116 -9.32 8.82 -20.06
CA GLY A 116 -8.80 10.14 -19.67
C GLY A 116 -7.57 10.09 -18.76
N LYS A 117 -7.03 8.91 -18.47
CA LYS A 117 -5.80 8.75 -17.67
C LYS A 117 -4.57 9.02 -18.54
N PRO A 118 -3.49 9.59 -17.98
CA PRO A 118 -2.20 9.68 -18.64
C PRO A 118 -1.68 8.29 -19.02
N ILE A 119 -1.24 8.14 -20.28
CA ILE A 119 -0.73 6.89 -20.81
C ILE A 119 0.66 7.14 -21.38
N VAL A 120 1.63 6.32 -20.98
CA VAL A 120 2.97 6.30 -21.53
C VAL A 120 3.13 5.03 -22.33
N LEU A 121 3.31 5.15 -23.65
CA LEU A 121 3.47 4.02 -24.56
C LEU A 121 4.92 3.55 -24.56
N ALA A 122 5.20 2.35 -24.07
CA ALA A 122 6.52 1.74 -24.08
C ALA A 122 6.58 0.58 -25.09
N VAL A 123 7.60 0.58 -25.94
CA VAL A 123 7.85 -0.46 -26.95
C VAL A 123 9.06 -1.27 -26.49
N ASN A 124 8.82 -2.49 -26.01
CA ASN A 124 9.83 -3.35 -25.41
C ASN A 124 10.56 -4.23 -26.45
N LYS A 125 11.63 -4.87 -25.99
CA LYS A 125 12.53 -5.76 -26.73
C LYS A 125 13.35 -5.06 -27.81
N VAL A 126 13.57 -3.76 -27.64
CA VAL A 126 14.51 -2.95 -28.46
C VAL A 126 15.93 -3.15 -27.94
N ASP A 127 16.43 -4.38 -28.05
CA ASP A 127 17.76 -4.75 -27.52
C ASP A 127 18.91 -4.15 -28.37
N ASN A 128 18.62 -3.82 -29.61
CA ASN A 128 19.52 -3.09 -30.53
C ASN A 128 18.77 -1.89 -31.11
N TYR A 129 19.11 -0.71 -30.61
CA TYR A 129 18.45 0.54 -30.99
C TYR A 129 18.54 0.82 -32.49
N GLU A 130 19.71 0.70 -33.09
CA GLU A 130 19.91 0.99 -34.51
C GLU A 130 19.04 0.10 -35.41
N LYS A 131 18.85 -1.14 -35.02
CA LYS A 131 18.06 -2.11 -35.78
C LYS A 131 16.55 -1.87 -35.68
N PHE A 132 16.04 -1.55 -34.48
CA PHE A 132 14.61 -1.57 -34.19
C PHE A 132 13.98 -0.18 -34.05
N VAL A 133 14.79 0.91 -34.04
CA VAL A 133 14.25 2.26 -33.86
C VAL A 133 13.20 2.62 -34.92
N LEU A 134 13.42 2.20 -36.18
CA LEU A 134 12.44 2.47 -37.24
C LEU A 134 11.14 1.69 -37.07
N ASP A 135 11.20 0.48 -36.53
CA ASP A 135 10.04 -0.35 -36.29
C ASP A 135 9.18 0.22 -35.13
N THR A 136 9.76 1.02 -34.24
CA THR A 136 9.01 1.68 -33.16
C THR A 136 8.04 2.74 -33.68
N TYR A 137 8.28 3.31 -34.85
CA TYR A 137 7.38 4.31 -35.45
C TYR A 137 6.01 3.75 -35.83
N GLU A 138 5.89 2.43 -36.09
CA GLU A 138 4.61 1.78 -36.30
C GLU A 138 3.64 2.00 -35.14
N PHE A 139 4.16 2.09 -33.92
CA PHE A 139 3.35 2.19 -32.70
C PHE A 139 2.68 3.57 -32.51
N TYR A 140 3.06 4.59 -33.29
CA TYR A 140 2.27 5.83 -33.37
C TYR A 140 0.85 5.61 -33.86
N ASN A 141 0.58 4.53 -34.61
CA ASN A 141 -0.76 4.17 -35.09
C ASN A 141 -1.74 3.87 -33.93
N LEU A 142 -1.25 3.61 -32.72
CA LEU A 142 -2.08 3.45 -31.53
C LEU A 142 -2.69 4.77 -31.04
N GLY A 143 -2.16 5.93 -31.46
CA GLY A 143 -2.67 7.26 -31.07
C GLY A 143 -2.57 7.54 -29.57
N LEU A 144 -1.53 7.01 -28.90
CA LEU A 144 -1.29 7.16 -27.47
C LEU A 144 -0.08 8.09 -27.15
N GLY A 145 0.36 8.87 -28.10
CA GLY A 145 1.52 9.74 -27.96
C GLY A 145 2.81 9.10 -28.46
N THR A 146 3.96 9.58 -27.97
CA THR A 146 5.29 9.13 -28.38
C THR A 146 5.58 7.73 -27.85
N PRO A 147 5.96 6.76 -28.71
CA PRO A 147 6.40 5.45 -28.25
C PRO A 147 7.83 5.52 -27.72
N PHE A 148 8.05 5.06 -26.49
CA PHE A 148 9.36 5.00 -25.85
C PHE A 148 9.99 3.63 -26.09
N PRO A 149 11.10 3.56 -26.88
CA PRO A 149 11.80 2.30 -27.12
C PRO A 149 12.55 1.89 -25.84
N VAL A 150 12.28 0.67 -25.35
CA VAL A 150 12.92 0.13 -24.16
C VAL A 150 13.39 -1.31 -24.38
N SER A 151 14.40 -1.73 -23.62
CA SER A 151 14.75 -3.13 -23.46
C SER A 151 14.76 -3.48 -21.97
N ALA A 152 13.74 -4.22 -21.54
CA ALA A 152 13.63 -4.67 -20.14
C ALA A 152 14.80 -5.59 -19.73
N ASN A 153 15.31 -6.41 -20.66
CA ASN A 153 16.44 -7.30 -20.38
C ASN A 153 17.77 -6.55 -20.28
N SER A 154 18.00 -5.59 -21.18
CA SER A 154 19.27 -4.84 -21.26
C SER A 154 19.23 -3.53 -20.49
N LYS A 155 18.09 -3.19 -19.89
CA LYS A 155 17.84 -1.93 -19.15
C LYS A 155 18.10 -0.66 -19.96
N ILE A 156 17.79 -0.70 -21.26
CA ILE A 156 17.96 0.43 -22.18
C ILE A 156 16.63 1.23 -22.25
N GLY A 157 16.72 2.57 -22.36
CA GLY A 157 15.57 3.47 -22.55
C GLY A 157 14.75 3.76 -21.28
N PHE A 158 15.21 3.31 -20.11
CA PHE A 158 14.48 3.51 -18.84
C PHE A 158 14.47 4.97 -18.40
N GLY A 159 15.53 5.73 -18.68
CA GLY A 159 15.59 7.15 -18.32
C GLY A 159 14.45 7.93 -18.95
N ASP A 160 14.35 7.87 -20.28
CA ASP A 160 13.34 8.61 -21.06
C ASP A 160 11.92 8.16 -20.67
N LEU A 161 11.71 6.83 -20.48
CA LEU A 161 10.44 6.29 -20.02
C LEU A 161 10.04 6.83 -18.65
N LEU A 162 10.97 6.83 -17.68
CA LEU A 162 10.70 7.26 -16.32
C LEU A 162 10.56 8.77 -16.20
N ASP A 163 11.29 9.54 -16.98
CA ASP A 163 11.14 10.98 -17.05
C ASP A 163 9.74 11.37 -17.54
N GLU A 164 9.22 10.69 -18.58
CA GLU A 164 7.85 10.90 -19.07
C GLU A 164 6.81 10.47 -18.04
N VAL A 165 7.00 9.32 -17.37
CA VAL A 165 6.13 8.89 -16.29
C VAL A 165 6.07 9.95 -15.19
N LEU A 166 7.20 10.55 -14.80
CA LEU A 166 7.22 11.59 -13.78
C LEU A 166 6.52 12.87 -14.21
N VAL A 167 6.59 13.26 -15.49
CA VAL A 167 5.83 14.42 -16.00
C VAL A 167 4.34 14.28 -15.69
N HIS A 168 3.82 13.07 -15.80
CA HIS A 168 2.40 12.79 -15.52
C HIS A 168 2.10 12.47 -14.05
N CYS A 169 3.09 11.99 -13.29
CA CYS A 169 2.96 11.74 -11.85
C CYS A 169 3.13 13.02 -11.01
N ASN A 170 3.67 14.08 -11.58
CA ASN A 170 4.01 15.29 -10.84
C ASN A 170 2.79 16.20 -10.77
N PRO A 171 2.17 16.39 -9.61
CA PRO A 171 1.18 17.44 -9.47
C PRO A 171 1.92 18.77 -9.58
N GLN A 172 1.63 19.55 -10.61
CA GLN A 172 2.03 20.97 -10.68
C GLN A 172 1.37 21.83 -9.59
N ASP A 173 0.55 21.20 -8.74
CA ASP A 173 -0.21 21.83 -7.67
C ASP A 173 0.39 21.55 -6.29
N ALA A 174 1.68 21.89 -6.10
CA ALA A 174 2.29 21.95 -4.77
C ALA A 174 1.66 23.04 -3.86
N ASP A 175 0.66 23.77 -4.34
CA ASP A 175 -0.07 24.82 -3.62
C ASP A 175 -1.47 24.41 -3.15
N GLU A 176 -1.97 23.22 -3.48
CA GLU A 176 -3.15 22.69 -2.81
C GLU A 176 -2.77 22.34 -1.37
N LYS A 177 -3.39 23.01 -0.40
CA LYS A 177 -3.29 22.70 1.03
C LYS A 177 -3.51 21.20 1.17
N GLU A 178 -2.51 20.48 1.67
CA GLU A 178 -2.67 19.06 2.01
C GLU A 178 -3.97 18.92 2.81
N ASP A 179 -4.85 18.06 2.33
CA ASP A 179 -6.08 17.74 3.06
C ASP A 179 -5.69 17.00 4.34
N GLU A 180 -5.70 17.71 5.47
CA GLU A 180 -5.30 17.19 6.77
C GLU A 180 -6.33 16.19 7.35
N ARG A 181 -7.48 16.01 6.71
CA ARG A 181 -8.51 15.06 7.17
C ARG A 181 -7.96 13.64 7.12
N PRO A 182 -8.15 12.85 8.20
CA PRO A 182 -7.70 11.47 8.25
C PRO A 182 -8.36 10.62 7.15
N ARG A 183 -7.55 9.91 6.39
CA ARG A 183 -7.97 9.01 5.31
C ARG A 183 -8.05 7.58 5.81
N VAL A 184 -9.20 6.92 5.59
CA VAL A 184 -9.50 5.59 6.11
C VAL A 184 -9.82 4.64 4.98
N ALA A 185 -9.12 3.50 4.92
CA ALA A 185 -9.41 2.43 3.98
C ALA A 185 -10.06 1.23 4.69
N ILE A 186 -11.08 0.63 4.07
CA ILE A 186 -11.67 -0.64 4.52
C ILE A 186 -11.13 -1.75 3.63
N ILE A 187 -10.31 -2.63 4.20
CA ILE A 187 -9.63 -3.72 3.50
C ILE A 187 -10.06 -5.09 4.04
N GLY A 188 -9.73 -6.14 3.33
CA GLY A 188 -10.06 -7.53 3.71
C GLY A 188 -10.48 -8.35 2.50
N LYS A 189 -10.59 -9.67 2.68
CA LYS A 189 -10.96 -10.60 1.62
C LYS A 189 -12.36 -10.37 1.07
N PRO A 190 -12.70 -10.89 -0.11
CA PRO A 190 -14.08 -10.91 -0.64
C PRO A 190 -15.03 -11.51 0.40
N ASN A 191 -16.26 -11.02 0.45
CA ASN A 191 -17.35 -11.49 1.32
C ASN A 191 -17.14 -11.34 2.85
N ALA A 192 -16.05 -10.77 3.32
CA ALA A 192 -15.86 -10.44 4.75
C ALA A 192 -16.86 -9.39 5.28
N GLY A 193 -17.63 -8.75 4.40
CA GLY A 193 -18.65 -7.78 4.78
C GLY A 193 -18.23 -6.31 4.69
N LYS A 194 -17.17 -5.99 3.94
CA LYS A 194 -16.68 -4.61 3.73
C LYS A 194 -17.76 -3.67 3.22
N SER A 195 -18.47 -4.06 2.14
CA SER A 195 -19.55 -3.25 1.55
C SER A 195 -20.72 -3.07 2.52
N SER A 196 -21.05 -4.10 3.31
CA SER A 196 -22.07 -4.00 4.35
C SER A 196 -21.65 -3.05 5.45
N LEU A 197 -20.38 -3.12 5.86
CA LEU A 197 -19.83 -2.23 6.88
C LEU A 197 -19.87 -0.77 6.44
N ILE A 198 -19.37 -0.45 5.25
CA ILE A 198 -19.37 0.93 4.75
C ILE A 198 -20.79 1.47 4.59
N ASN A 199 -21.71 0.68 4.00
CA ASN A 199 -23.10 1.10 3.83
C ASN A 199 -23.78 1.36 5.17
N LYS A 200 -23.50 0.55 6.19
CA LYS A 200 -24.08 0.73 7.53
C LYS A 200 -23.46 1.92 8.24
N LEU A 201 -22.14 2.11 8.14
CA LEU A 201 -21.46 3.29 8.68
C LEU A 201 -21.97 4.58 8.04
N LEU A 202 -22.17 4.61 6.72
CA LEU A 202 -22.66 5.79 6.01
C LEU A 202 -24.17 6.03 6.18
N GLY A 203 -24.93 5.00 6.56
CA GLY A 203 -26.40 5.08 6.80
C GLY A 203 -26.79 5.34 8.23
N GLU A 204 -25.86 5.61 9.16
CA GLU A 204 -26.21 5.99 10.53
C GLU A 204 -26.72 7.44 10.60
N ASP A 205 -27.89 7.67 11.27
CA ASP A 205 -28.55 8.98 11.39
C ASP A 205 -27.69 10.08 12.06
N ARG A 206 -26.57 9.71 12.66
CA ARG A 206 -25.64 10.62 13.35
C ARG A 206 -24.44 11.06 12.47
N LEU A 207 -24.40 10.61 11.22
CA LEU A 207 -23.31 10.93 10.29
C LEU A 207 -23.82 11.87 9.19
N ILE A 208 -23.13 12.98 9.01
CA ILE A 208 -23.35 13.84 7.85
C ILE A 208 -22.41 13.34 6.76
N VAL A 209 -22.99 12.79 5.69
CA VAL A 209 -22.25 12.37 4.49
C VAL A 209 -22.33 13.51 3.50
N SER A 210 -21.19 14.04 3.08
CA SER A 210 -21.13 15.00 1.98
C SER A 210 -20.35 14.40 0.83
N ASP A 211 -21.01 14.23 -0.30
CA ASP A 211 -20.36 14.01 -1.58
C ASP A 211 -19.83 15.38 -2.04
N ILE A 212 -18.68 15.79 -1.52
CA ILE A 212 -18.02 17.01 -2.01
C ILE A 212 -17.31 16.63 -3.31
N ALA A 213 -17.98 16.84 -4.42
CA ALA A 213 -17.36 16.99 -5.73
C ALA A 213 -16.54 18.29 -5.70
N GLY A 214 -15.25 18.19 -5.38
CA GLY A 214 -14.44 19.40 -5.20
C GLY A 214 -12.95 19.26 -5.42
N THR A 215 -12.42 18.05 -5.52
CA THR A 215 -11.07 17.82 -6.01
C THR A 215 -11.15 16.78 -7.13
N THR A 216 -10.75 17.17 -8.31
CA THR A 216 -10.96 16.51 -9.61
C THR A 216 -10.29 15.12 -9.77
N ARG A 217 -9.76 14.53 -8.72
CA ARG A 217 -9.07 13.22 -8.78
C ARG A 217 -9.84 12.03 -8.21
N ASP A 218 -10.81 12.21 -7.29
CA ASP A 218 -11.37 11.11 -6.52
C ASP A 218 -12.89 11.13 -6.36
N ALA A 219 -13.63 10.92 -7.45
CA ALA A 219 -15.10 10.71 -7.43
C ALA A 219 -15.54 9.45 -6.65
N ILE A 220 -14.61 8.77 -5.98
CA ILE A 220 -14.77 7.44 -5.38
C ILE A 220 -14.71 7.50 -3.84
N ASP A 221 -14.21 8.60 -3.27
CA ASP A 221 -14.04 8.79 -1.83
C ASP A 221 -15.28 9.46 -1.19
N THR A 222 -15.54 9.14 0.08
CA THR A 222 -16.69 9.69 0.80
C THR A 222 -16.26 10.35 2.10
N THR A 223 -16.61 11.62 2.28
CA THR A 223 -16.38 12.34 3.53
C THR A 223 -17.48 12.02 4.54
N VAL A 224 -17.09 11.66 5.75
CA VAL A 224 -17.96 11.33 6.87
C VAL A 224 -17.66 12.27 8.03
N LYS A 225 -18.68 12.93 8.57
CA LYS A 225 -18.56 13.81 9.73
C LYS A 225 -19.27 13.21 10.95
N ARG A 226 -18.53 13.07 12.05
CA ARG A 226 -19.06 12.55 13.34
C ARG A 226 -18.49 13.36 14.49
N ASN A 227 -19.36 13.81 15.39
CA ASN A 227 -18.98 14.57 16.60
C ASN A 227 -18.03 15.75 16.31
N GLY A 228 -18.19 16.43 15.17
CA GLY A 228 -17.34 17.54 14.77
C GLY A 228 -16.01 17.16 14.11
N LYS A 229 -15.64 15.87 14.07
CA LYS A 229 -14.47 15.35 13.35
C LYS A 229 -14.88 14.90 11.95
N GLU A 230 -13.99 15.08 10.97
CA GLU A 230 -14.19 14.66 9.57
C GLU A 230 -13.19 13.57 9.19
N TYR A 231 -13.65 12.58 8.45
CA TYR A 231 -12.86 11.46 7.93
C TYR A 231 -13.13 11.28 6.45
N VAL A 232 -12.13 10.89 5.67
CA VAL A 232 -12.27 10.56 4.26
C VAL A 232 -12.15 9.04 4.09
N PHE A 233 -13.26 8.37 3.78
CA PHE A 233 -13.27 6.94 3.48
C PHE A 233 -12.93 6.73 2.01
N ILE A 234 -11.86 5.99 1.74
CA ILE A 234 -11.27 5.77 0.42
C ILE A 234 -11.95 4.60 -0.29
N ASP A 235 -12.11 4.71 -1.62
CA ASP A 235 -12.66 3.67 -2.52
C ASP A 235 -14.05 3.16 -2.13
N THR A 236 -14.90 4.01 -1.61
CA THR A 236 -16.25 3.63 -1.17
C THR A 236 -17.16 3.23 -2.33
N ALA A 237 -17.02 3.87 -3.50
CA ALA A 237 -17.83 3.56 -4.69
C ALA A 237 -17.48 2.18 -5.28
N GLY A 238 -16.21 1.79 -5.27
CA GLY A 238 -15.78 0.44 -5.64
C GLY A 238 -16.39 -0.63 -4.74
N LEU A 239 -16.48 -0.37 -3.44
CA LEU A 239 -17.12 -1.25 -2.47
C LEU A 239 -18.66 -1.32 -2.63
N ARG A 240 -19.31 -0.20 -3.03
CA ARG A 240 -20.78 -0.14 -3.24
C ARG A 240 -21.23 -0.84 -4.54
N LYS A 241 -20.49 -0.66 -5.66
CA LYS A 241 -20.86 -1.24 -6.98
C LYS A 241 -20.73 -2.77 -7.03
N LYS A 242 -19.78 -3.35 -6.27
CA LYS A 242 -19.49 -4.80 -6.28
C LYS A 242 -20.52 -5.71 -5.64
N ALA A 243 -21.54 -5.19 -4.98
CA ALA A 243 -22.66 -6.03 -4.52
C ALA A 243 -23.41 -6.75 -5.68
N ARG A 244 -23.09 -6.45 -6.96
CA ARG A 244 -23.81 -6.94 -8.14
C ARG A 244 -23.01 -7.82 -9.12
N VAL A 245 -21.68 -7.98 -8.96
CA VAL A 245 -20.86 -8.75 -9.92
C VAL A 245 -20.13 -9.88 -9.24
N LYS A 246 -20.41 -11.11 -9.65
CA LYS A 246 -19.73 -12.36 -9.23
C LYS A 246 -18.61 -12.69 -10.24
N GLU A 247 -17.53 -13.26 -9.67
CA GLU A 247 -16.46 -14.03 -10.32
C GLU A 247 -15.29 -13.26 -10.99
N ASP A 248 -14.07 -13.75 -10.73
CA ASP A 248 -12.70 -13.40 -11.14
C ASP A 248 -11.94 -12.40 -10.24
N ILE A 249 -11.90 -12.66 -8.90
CA ILE A 249 -11.83 -11.49 -8.01
C ILE A 249 -10.63 -11.50 -7.04
N GLU A 250 -9.90 -12.59 -6.86
CA GLU A 250 -8.91 -12.61 -5.76
C GLU A 250 -7.69 -11.70 -6.01
N ARG A 251 -7.08 -11.78 -7.19
CA ARG A 251 -5.89 -10.97 -7.53
C ARG A 251 -6.24 -9.50 -7.74
N TYR A 252 -7.39 -9.21 -8.34
CA TYR A 252 -7.92 -7.85 -8.49
C TYR A 252 -8.20 -7.18 -7.14
N SER A 253 -8.63 -7.97 -6.15
CA SER A 253 -8.83 -7.49 -4.78
C SER A 253 -7.52 -7.02 -4.13
N VAL A 254 -6.39 -7.67 -4.42
CA VAL A 254 -5.08 -7.29 -3.87
C VAL A 254 -4.61 -5.95 -4.43
N ILE A 255 -4.68 -5.72 -5.74
CA ILE A 255 -4.25 -4.45 -6.36
C ILE A 255 -5.05 -3.28 -5.80
N ARG A 256 -6.38 -3.41 -5.71
CA ARG A 256 -7.21 -2.37 -5.10
C ARG A 256 -6.89 -2.16 -3.63
N THR A 257 -6.59 -3.24 -2.90
CA THR A 257 -6.16 -3.14 -1.51
C THR A 257 -4.87 -2.34 -1.39
N VAL A 258 -3.87 -2.61 -2.26
CA VAL A 258 -2.62 -1.84 -2.29
C VAL A 258 -2.91 -0.36 -2.57
N ALA A 259 -3.72 -0.06 -3.58
CA ALA A 259 -4.07 1.31 -3.93
C ALA A 259 -4.80 2.04 -2.79
N ALA A 260 -5.76 1.39 -2.13
CA ALA A 260 -6.47 1.96 -0.99
C ALA A 260 -5.54 2.17 0.22
N VAL A 261 -4.67 1.18 0.52
CA VAL A 261 -3.72 1.25 1.62
C VAL A 261 -2.72 2.39 1.41
N GLU A 262 -2.21 2.60 0.22
CA GLU A 262 -1.27 3.70 -0.03
C GLU A 262 -1.89 5.07 0.30
N ARG A 263 -3.13 5.28 -0.09
CA ARG A 263 -3.82 6.56 0.04
C ARG A 263 -4.36 6.81 1.45
N CYS A 264 -4.45 5.80 2.32
CA CYS A 264 -4.98 5.95 3.67
C CYS A 264 -3.92 6.30 4.72
N ASP A 265 -4.36 6.82 5.86
CA ASP A 265 -3.59 6.93 7.10
C ASP A 265 -3.85 5.71 7.98
N VAL A 266 -5.10 5.24 8.03
CA VAL A 266 -5.54 4.10 8.83
C VAL A 266 -6.30 3.10 7.98
N ALA A 267 -5.95 1.83 8.10
CA ALA A 267 -6.65 0.72 7.45
C ALA A 267 -7.50 -0.06 8.48
N ILE A 268 -8.74 -0.37 8.10
CA ILE A 268 -9.64 -1.24 8.86
C ILE A 268 -9.70 -2.58 8.15
N LEU A 269 -9.03 -3.59 8.70
CA LEU A 269 -9.08 -4.96 8.19
C LEU A 269 -10.36 -5.64 8.67
N VAL A 270 -11.22 -6.04 7.75
CA VAL A 270 -12.47 -6.75 8.07
C VAL A 270 -12.25 -8.24 7.92
N ILE A 271 -12.44 -8.98 9.01
CA ILE A 271 -12.32 -10.44 9.10
C ILE A 271 -13.72 -11.03 9.30
N ASP A 272 -14.02 -12.14 8.63
CA ASP A 272 -15.23 -12.91 8.83
C ASP A 272 -15.11 -13.80 10.08
N ALA A 273 -15.98 -13.60 11.08
CA ALA A 273 -15.93 -14.36 12.31
C ALA A 273 -16.28 -15.85 12.13
N GLU A 274 -17.11 -16.21 11.12
CA GLU A 274 -17.47 -17.60 10.85
C GLU A 274 -16.32 -18.41 10.28
N GLU A 275 -15.54 -17.80 9.37
CA GLU A 275 -14.37 -18.43 8.77
C GLU A 275 -13.12 -18.34 9.66
N GLY A 276 -13.08 -17.35 10.55
CA GLY A 276 -11.89 -17.00 11.31
C GLY A 276 -10.84 -16.27 10.47
N ILE A 277 -9.65 -16.09 11.04
CA ILE A 277 -8.53 -15.46 10.33
C ILE A 277 -7.86 -16.45 9.36
N THR A 278 -7.61 -16.00 8.15
CA THR A 278 -7.01 -16.81 7.07
C THR A 278 -5.65 -16.26 6.64
N GLU A 279 -4.88 -17.04 5.88
CA GLU A 279 -3.62 -16.58 5.28
C GLU A 279 -3.81 -15.37 4.35
N GLN A 280 -4.95 -15.29 3.65
CA GLN A 280 -5.27 -14.17 2.80
C GLN A 280 -5.47 -12.88 3.62
N ASP A 281 -6.13 -12.96 4.78
CA ASP A 281 -6.24 -11.83 5.71
C ASP A 281 -4.88 -11.39 6.22
N ALA A 282 -3.97 -12.34 6.51
CA ALA A 282 -2.61 -12.06 6.92
C ALA A 282 -1.79 -11.34 5.83
N LYS A 283 -1.94 -11.75 4.57
CA LYS A 283 -1.29 -11.07 3.42
C LYS A 283 -1.80 -9.64 3.26
N ILE A 284 -3.10 -9.43 3.33
CA ILE A 284 -3.73 -8.10 3.25
C ILE A 284 -3.26 -7.21 4.41
N ALA A 285 -3.23 -7.76 5.63
CA ALA A 285 -2.72 -7.06 6.80
C ALA A 285 -1.23 -6.69 6.66
N GLY A 286 -0.43 -7.60 6.09
CA GLY A 286 0.99 -7.40 5.81
C GLY A 286 1.25 -6.18 4.92
N ILE A 287 0.45 -5.98 3.87
CA ILE A 287 0.55 -4.81 2.98
C ILE A 287 0.41 -3.51 3.79
N ALA A 288 -0.60 -3.40 4.65
CA ALA A 288 -0.82 -2.20 5.44
C ALA A 288 0.28 -1.98 6.50
N HIS A 289 0.79 -3.07 7.08
CA HIS A 289 1.91 -3.02 8.02
C HIS A 289 3.20 -2.53 7.36
N GLU A 290 3.57 -3.08 6.21
CA GLU A 290 4.76 -2.67 5.46
C GLU A 290 4.71 -1.21 5.03
N ARG A 291 3.50 -0.72 4.70
CA ARG A 291 3.25 0.69 4.35
C ARG A 291 3.16 1.61 5.56
N GLY A 292 3.37 1.09 6.75
CA GLY A 292 3.39 1.88 7.99
C GLY A 292 2.04 2.48 8.38
N LYS A 293 0.92 1.89 7.94
CA LYS A 293 -0.42 2.44 8.20
C LYS A 293 -0.92 2.10 9.60
N GLY A 294 -1.73 2.98 10.20
CA GLY A 294 -2.51 2.65 11.39
C GLY A 294 -3.45 1.48 11.10
N MET A 295 -3.68 0.59 12.09
CA MET A 295 -4.41 -0.65 11.87
C MET A 295 -5.48 -0.91 12.92
N ILE A 296 -6.70 -1.18 12.42
CA ILE A 296 -7.83 -1.68 13.21
C ILE A 296 -8.25 -3.01 12.60
N ILE A 297 -8.45 -4.04 13.42
CA ILE A 297 -8.96 -5.34 13.01
C ILE A 297 -10.41 -5.43 13.43
N ALA A 298 -11.33 -5.40 12.47
CA ALA A 298 -12.77 -5.51 12.69
C ALA A 298 -13.22 -6.95 12.43
N VAL A 299 -13.46 -7.72 13.49
CA VAL A 299 -14.02 -9.07 13.41
C VAL A 299 -15.53 -8.92 13.23
N ASN A 300 -15.97 -9.09 11.98
CA ASN A 300 -17.35 -8.88 11.53
C ASN A 300 -18.17 -10.17 11.58
N LYS A 301 -19.48 -10.05 11.40
CA LYS A 301 -20.47 -11.13 11.52
C LYS A 301 -20.50 -11.75 12.92
N TRP A 302 -20.16 -10.94 13.92
CA TRP A 302 -20.15 -11.40 15.32
C TRP A 302 -21.51 -11.82 15.86
N ASP A 303 -22.59 -11.46 15.18
CA ASP A 303 -23.96 -11.91 15.47
C ASP A 303 -24.18 -13.39 15.20
N LEU A 304 -23.41 -14.02 14.32
CA LEU A 304 -23.53 -15.42 13.92
C LEU A 304 -22.76 -16.38 14.84
N ILE A 305 -21.89 -15.86 15.69
CA ILE A 305 -21.04 -16.69 16.57
C ILE A 305 -21.77 -17.01 17.88
N GLU A 306 -21.78 -18.29 18.25
CA GLU A 306 -22.19 -18.72 19.58
C GLU A 306 -21.20 -18.21 20.63
N LYS A 307 -21.74 -17.49 21.64
CA LYS A 307 -20.94 -16.74 22.59
C LYS A 307 -20.93 -17.42 23.95
N ASN A 308 -19.72 -17.64 24.46
CA ASN A 308 -19.48 -17.94 25.86
C ASN A 308 -18.42 -16.97 26.40
N ASP A 309 -18.16 -17.01 27.70
CA ASP A 309 -17.22 -16.10 28.38
C ASP A 309 -15.79 -16.14 27.80
N LYS A 310 -15.41 -17.21 27.13
CA LYS A 310 -14.07 -17.39 26.56
C LYS A 310 -14.00 -17.14 25.04
N THR A 311 -15.14 -16.92 24.36
CA THR A 311 -15.19 -16.82 22.89
C THR A 311 -14.35 -15.64 22.38
N ILE A 312 -14.48 -14.46 22.96
CA ILE A 312 -13.70 -13.27 22.59
C ILE A 312 -12.21 -13.52 22.82
N TYR A 313 -11.86 -14.12 23.94
CA TYR A 313 -10.46 -14.42 24.28
C TYR A 313 -9.83 -15.42 23.30
N LYS A 314 -10.54 -16.49 22.96
CA LYS A 314 -10.10 -17.48 21.96
C LYS A 314 -9.83 -16.80 20.60
N PHE A 315 -10.78 -16.00 20.13
CA PHE A 315 -10.65 -15.29 18.86
C PHE A 315 -9.48 -14.31 18.87
N THR A 316 -9.35 -13.55 19.95
CA THR A 316 -8.23 -12.63 20.14
C THR A 316 -6.89 -13.36 20.03
N ASN A 317 -6.74 -14.51 20.69
CA ASN A 317 -5.51 -15.28 20.65
C ASN A 317 -5.22 -15.82 19.25
N GLN A 318 -6.21 -16.35 18.54
CA GLN A 318 -6.04 -16.82 17.16
C GLN A 318 -5.58 -15.70 16.24
N VAL A 319 -6.21 -14.51 16.31
CA VAL A 319 -5.80 -13.35 15.52
C VAL A 319 -4.39 -12.90 15.89
N ARG A 320 -4.03 -12.89 17.18
CA ARG A 320 -2.69 -12.50 17.64
C ARG A 320 -1.60 -13.50 17.26
N GLU A 321 -1.92 -14.77 17.16
CA GLU A 321 -1.01 -15.82 16.72
C GLU A 321 -0.68 -15.66 15.23
N VAL A 322 -1.70 -15.53 14.38
CA VAL A 322 -1.52 -15.38 12.92
C VAL A 322 -0.89 -14.02 12.58
N LEU A 323 -1.31 -12.92 13.25
CA LEU A 323 -0.78 -11.58 13.07
C LEU A 323 0.24 -11.19 14.17
N SER A 324 1.14 -12.09 14.52
CA SER A 324 2.13 -11.88 15.60
C SER A 324 3.06 -10.67 15.37
N TYR A 325 3.30 -10.32 14.11
CA TYR A 325 4.06 -9.13 13.70
C TYR A 325 3.30 -7.81 13.89
N MET A 326 1.98 -7.88 14.13
CA MET A 326 1.07 -6.73 14.23
C MET A 326 0.37 -6.70 15.59
N SER A 327 1.09 -7.01 16.66
CA SER A 327 0.53 -7.05 18.03
C SER A 327 -0.04 -5.71 18.50
N TYR A 328 0.34 -4.60 17.87
CA TYR A 328 -0.14 -3.25 18.14
C TYR A 328 -1.56 -2.98 17.63
N ALA A 329 -2.04 -3.72 16.62
CA ALA A 329 -3.33 -3.47 16.00
C ALA A 329 -4.49 -3.69 16.99
N GLU A 330 -5.48 -2.80 16.94
CA GLU A 330 -6.64 -2.88 17.83
C GLU A 330 -7.73 -3.79 17.27
N LEU A 331 -8.32 -4.64 18.13
CA LEU A 331 -9.40 -5.54 17.74
C LEU A 331 -10.76 -4.98 18.17
N VAL A 332 -11.71 -5.02 17.24
CA VAL A 332 -13.11 -4.67 17.48
C VAL A 332 -14.02 -5.78 16.94
N PHE A 333 -14.92 -6.29 17.77
CA PHE A 333 -15.89 -7.32 17.38
C PHE A 333 -17.22 -6.65 17.05
N ILE A 334 -17.66 -6.79 15.79
CA ILE A 334 -18.79 -6.03 15.23
C ILE A 334 -19.78 -6.92 14.47
N SER A 335 -20.98 -6.41 14.24
CA SER A 335 -21.86 -6.92 13.19
C SER A 335 -22.31 -5.76 12.29
N ALA A 336 -21.83 -5.77 11.05
CA ALA A 336 -22.26 -4.81 10.03
C ALA A 336 -23.75 -4.98 9.68
N LYS A 337 -24.32 -6.19 9.86
CA LYS A 337 -25.73 -6.50 9.60
C LYS A 337 -26.64 -5.89 10.64
N THR A 338 -26.34 -6.10 11.91
CA THR A 338 -27.21 -5.65 13.03
C THR A 338 -26.86 -4.25 13.53
N GLY A 339 -25.68 -3.70 13.16
CA GLY A 339 -25.18 -2.43 13.70
C GLY A 339 -24.46 -2.58 15.05
N GLN A 340 -24.30 -3.81 15.55
CA GLN A 340 -23.70 -4.04 16.87
C GLN A 340 -22.26 -3.52 16.94
N ARG A 341 -21.99 -2.65 17.92
CA ARG A 341 -20.68 -2.07 18.25
C ARG A 341 -20.03 -1.24 17.13
N LEU A 342 -20.76 -0.81 16.10
CA LEU A 342 -20.22 0.08 15.06
C LEU A 342 -19.72 1.42 15.62
N PRO A 343 -20.41 2.09 16.55
CA PRO A 343 -19.89 3.31 17.14
C PRO A 343 -18.49 3.17 17.74
N LYS A 344 -18.14 1.99 18.28
CA LYS A 344 -16.81 1.72 18.84
C LYS A 344 -15.69 1.76 17.79
N ILE A 345 -15.99 1.53 16.51
CA ILE A 345 -14.99 1.66 15.44
C ILE A 345 -14.44 3.09 15.40
N PHE A 346 -15.32 4.09 15.49
CA PHE A 346 -14.88 5.49 15.45
C PHE A 346 -14.08 5.89 16.69
N ASP A 347 -14.45 5.38 17.88
CA ASP A 347 -13.70 5.66 19.09
C ASP A 347 -12.28 5.08 19.02
N VAL A 348 -12.15 3.86 18.46
CA VAL A 348 -10.85 3.24 18.21
C VAL A 348 -10.11 3.95 17.07
N LEU A 349 -10.81 4.39 16.01
CA LEU A 349 -10.25 5.12 14.90
C LEU A 349 -9.62 6.43 15.36
N ASP A 350 -10.32 7.19 16.21
CA ASP A 350 -9.80 8.44 16.78
C ASP A 350 -8.50 8.19 17.55
N MET A 351 -8.49 7.19 18.43
CA MET A 351 -7.30 6.82 19.19
C MET A 351 -6.13 6.42 18.28
N VAL A 352 -6.39 5.64 17.21
CA VAL A 352 -5.34 5.22 16.27
C VAL A 352 -4.79 6.41 15.49
N ILE A 353 -5.65 7.33 15.03
CA ILE A 353 -5.24 8.55 14.32
C ILE A 353 -4.36 9.42 15.22
N GLU A 354 -4.78 9.63 16.47
CA GLU A 354 -4.02 10.41 17.45
C GLU A 354 -2.65 9.78 17.72
N ASN A 355 -2.60 8.46 17.94
CA ASN A 355 -1.35 7.74 18.15
C ASN A 355 -0.45 7.75 16.90
N HIS A 356 -1.04 7.67 15.70
CA HIS A 356 -0.31 7.68 14.43
C HIS A 356 0.37 9.03 14.16
N ALA A 357 -0.22 10.11 14.64
CA ALA A 357 0.30 11.48 14.55
C ALA A 357 1.08 11.92 15.80
N LEU A 358 1.21 11.05 16.81
CA LEU A 358 1.84 11.41 18.10
C LEU A 358 3.29 11.78 17.92
N ARG A 359 3.66 12.97 18.44
CA ARG A 359 5.03 13.47 18.50
C ARG A 359 5.56 13.44 19.93
N VAL A 360 6.68 12.75 20.12
CA VAL A 360 7.32 12.60 21.42
C VAL A 360 8.53 13.52 21.50
N GLN A 361 8.72 14.16 22.64
CA GLN A 361 9.87 15.03 22.88
C GLN A 361 11.17 14.23 22.97
N THR A 362 12.22 14.74 22.33
CA THR A 362 13.53 14.06 22.26
C THR A 362 14.14 13.80 23.64
N GLY A 363 13.95 14.71 24.61
CA GLY A 363 14.44 14.54 25.98
C GLY A 363 13.90 13.27 26.65
N VAL A 364 12.55 13.10 26.62
CA VAL A 364 11.87 11.95 27.20
C VAL A 364 12.26 10.65 26.49
N LEU A 365 12.44 10.68 25.16
CA LEU A 365 12.93 9.53 24.40
C LEU A 365 14.32 9.08 24.85
N ASN A 366 15.22 10.01 25.18
CA ASN A 366 16.57 9.67 25.60
C ASN A 366 16.63 9.18 27.06
N GLU A 367 15.72 9.61 27.91
CA GLU A 367 15.55 9.04 29.26
C GLU A 367 15.15 7.57 29.14
N ILE A 368 14.14 7.25 28.32
CA ILE A 368 13.69 5.87 28.06
C ILE A 368 14.81 5.02 27.44
N LEU A 369 15.57 5.59 26.49
CA LEU A 369 16.71 4.88 25.90
C LEU A 369 17.75 4.51 26.99
N THR A 370 18.04 5.42 27.89
CA THR A 370 18.98 5.20 28.98
C THR A 370 18.48 4.11 29.92
N GLU A 371 17.20 4.15 30.32
CA GLU A 371 16.57 3.12 31.13
C GLU A 371 16.56 1.76 30.43
N ALA A 372 16.21 1.73 29.14
CA ALA A 372 16.18 0.51 28.33
C ALA A 372 17.58 -0.15 28.27
N VAL A 373 18.63 0.65 28.07
CA VAL A 373 20.01 0.17 28.05
C VAL A 373 20.45 -0.35 29.44
N ALA A 374 19.99 0.29 30.52
CA ALA A 374 20.28 -0.16 31.89
C ALA A 374 19.57 -1.50 32.21
N MET A 375 18.31 -1.66 31.80
CA MET A 375 17.53 -2.88 32.03
C MET A 375 18.04 -4.07 31.22
N LYS A 376 18.37 -3.86 29.94
CA LYS A 376 18.88 -4.90 29.04
C LYS A 376 20.10 -4.41 28.29
N GLN A 377 21.24 -4.95 28.66
CA GLN A 377 22.52 -4.58 28.03
C GLN A 377 22.49 -4.82 26.53
N PRO A 378 23.02 -3.87 25.73
CA PRO A 378 23.14 -4.03 24.28
C PRO A 378 23.99 -5.23 23.89
N PRO A 379 23.68 -5.87 22.73
CA PRO A 379 24.43 -7.04 22.26
C PRO A 379 25.89 -6.70 21.96
N SER A 380 26.74 -7.73 22.00
CA SER A 380 28.14 -7.65 21.60
C SER A 380 28.48 -8.77 20.63
N ASP A 381 29.30 -8.47 19.65
CA ASP A 381 29.86 -9.46 18.70
C ASP A 381 31.38 -9.24 18.57
N LYS A 382 32.15 -10.33 18.60
CA LYS A 382 33.62 -10.35 18.44
C LYS A 382 34.36 -9.27 19.29
N GLY A 383 33.89 -9.11 20.54
CA GLY A 383 34.49 -8.15 21.47
C GLY A 383 34.06 -6.68 21.26
N LYS A 384 33.30 -6.36 20.24
CA LYS A 384 32.68 -5.05 20.05
C LYS A 384 31.27 -5.05 20.62
N ARG A 385 30.96 -4.06 21.45
CA ARG A 385 29.65 -3.86 22.04
C ARG A 385 28.88 -2.77 21.32
N LEU A 386 27.58 -3.02 21.09
CA LEU A 386 26.67 -1.99 20.58
C LEU A 386 26.57 -0.84 21.59
N LYS A 387 26.86 0.38 21.13
CA LYS A 387 26.64 1.62 21.89
C LYS A 387 25.51 2.41 21.24
N LEU A 388 24.52 2.77 22.05
CA LEU A 388 23.43 3.65 21.64
C LEU A 388 23.73 5.03 22.22
N TYR A 389 23.83 6.03 21.36
CA TYR A 389 24.21 7.40 21.76
C TYR A 389 22.99 8.25 22.09
N TYR A 390 22.01 8.29 21.22
CA TYR A 390 20.75 8.99 21.44
C TYR A 390 19.68 8.55 20.43
N ILE A 391 18.42 8.89 20.72
CA ILE A 391 17.27 8.61 19.88
C ILE A 391 16.49 9.90 19.61
N THR A 392 15.93 10.01 18.41
CA THR A 392 15.03 11.11 18.04
C THR A 392 13.92 10.64 17.15
N GLN A 393 12.75 11.25 17.27
CA GLN A 393 11.64 11.02 16.34
C GLN A 393 11.77 11.93 15.12
N VAL A 394 11.92 11.34 13.93
CA VAL A 394 12.12 12.08 12.67
C VAL A 394 10.85 12.26 11.89
N SER A 395 9.85 11.40 12.08
CA SER A 395 8.56 11.43 11.36
C SER A 395 7.41 10.97 12.24
N VAL A 396 6.22 11.39 11.88
CA VAL A 396 4.92 10.84 12.27
C VAL A 396 4.26 10.26 11.03
N LYS A 397 3.23 9.42 11.19
CA LYS A 397 2.46 8.80 10.10
C LYS A 397 3.32 8.01 9.08
N PRO A 398 4.06 6.97 9.50
CA PRO A 398 4.12 6.36 10.83
C PRO A 398 5.16 7.00 11.77
N PRO A 399 5.00 6.80 13.10
CA PRO A 399 6.03 7.16 14.07
C PRO A 399 7.35 6.50 13.74
N THR A 400 8.36 7.31 13.39
CA THR A 400 9.67 6.84 12.95
C THR A 400 10.76 7.43 13.84
N PHE A 401 11.57 6.57 14.42
CA PHE A 401 12.64 6.92 15.34
C PHE A 401 13.99 6.57 14.73
N VAL A 402 14.94 7.48 14.84
CA VAL A 402 16.35 7.24 14.49
C VAL A 402 17.15 7.07 15.76
N VAL A 403 17.78 5.91 15.90
CA VAL A 403 18.72 5.61 16.99
C VAL A 403 20.13 5.73 16.44
N PHE A 404 20.94 6.60 17.03
CA PHE A 404 22.34 6.76 16.65
C PHE A 404 23.21 5.79 17.43
N ILE A 405 23.99 5.01 16.70
CA ILE A 405 24.79 3.89 17.22
C ILE A 405 26.20 3.92 16.68
N ASN A 406 27.08 3.10 17.25
CA ASN A 406 28.48 2.97 16.80
C ASN A 406 28.64 2.07 15.56
N ASP A 407 27.84 1.00 15.45
CA ASP A 407 27.98 0.02 14.37
C ASP A 407 26.62 -0.63 14.07
N ARG A 408 26.16 -0.55 12.81
CA ARG A 408 24.86 -1.09 12.38
C ARG A 408 24.81 -2.62 12.41
N GLN A 409 25.94 -3.30 12.21
CA GLN A 409 25.99 -4.75 12.20
C GLN A 409 25.69 -5.33 13.60
N LEU A 410 25.94 -4.56 14.66
CA LEU A 410 25.63 -4.97 16.04
C LEU A 410 24.16 -4.79 16.41
N MET A 411 23.37 -4.02 15.63
CA MET A 411 21.96 -3.78 15.90
C MET A 411 21.11 -4.94 15.41
N HIS A 412 21.02 -6.01 16.19
CA HIS A 412 20.21 -7.18 15.88
C HIS A 412 18.70 -6.87 15.96
N PHE A 413 17.91 -7.56 15.16
CA PHE A 413 16.45 -7.45 15.14
C PHE A 413 15.81 -7.59 16.53
N SER A 414 16.29 -8.53 17.33
CA SER A 414 15.78 -8.74 18.70
C SER A 414 15.93 -7.53 19.61
N TYR A 415 17.03 -6.75 19.44
CA TYR A 415 17.24 -5.55 20.24
C TYR A 415 16.40 -4.37 19.70
N THR A 416 16.25 -4.26 18.40
CA THR A 416 15.32 -3.29 17.78
C THR A 416 13.91 -3.50 18.31
N ARG A 417 13.43 -4.77 18.34
CA ARG A 417 12.10 -5.13 18.86
C ARG A 417 11.97 -4.85 20.37
N TYR A 418 13.05 -5.04 21.11
CA TYR A 418 13.08 -4.68 22.53
C TYR A 418 12.89 -3.17 22.73
N LEU A 419 13.61 -2.33 21.99
CA LEU A 419 13.47 -0.88 22.04
C LEU A 419 12.07 -0.43 21.62
N GLU A 420 11.52 -1.03 20.57
CA GLU A 420 10.15 -0.79 20.15
C GLU A 420 9.15 -1.06 21.29
N ASN A 421 9.29 -2.18 21.97
CA ASN A 421 8.45 -2.52 23.11
C ASN A 421 8.59 -1.52 24.27
N GLN A 422 9.78 -1.02 24.56
CA GLN A 422 9.97 0.01 25.60
C GLN A 422 9.26 1.31 25.23
N ILE A 423 9.39 1.77 23.98
CA ILE A 423 8.68 2.95 23.47
C ILE A 423 7.16 2.74 23.56
N ARG A 424 6.64 1.56 23.17
CA ARG A 424 5.21 1.23 23.25
C ARG A 424 4.70 1.20 24.69
N ASN A 425 5.45 0.61 25.59
CA ASN A 425 5.07 0.51 27.00
C ASN A 425 4.93 1.89 27.65
N THR A 426 5.75 2.86 27.23
CA THR A 426 5.73 4.21 27.81
C THR A 426 4.69 5.12 27.15
N PHE A 427 4.61 5.12 25.81
CA PHE A 427 3.77 6.08 25.07
C PHE A 427 2.48 5.47 24.52
N GLY A 428 2.32 4.15 24.59
CA GLY A 428 1.17 3.45 24.03
C GLY A 428 1.36 3.09 22.55
N PHE A 429 1.26 4.04 21.66
CA PHE A 429 1.26 3.83 20.20
C PHE A 429 0.36 2.68 19.75
N ARG A 430 -0.81 2.54 20.40
CA ARG A 430 -1.81 1.52 20.08
C ARG A 430 -2.37 1.78 18.68
N GLY A 431 -2.56 0.71 17.92
CA GLY A 431 -3.11 0.78 16.57
C GLY A 431 -2.13 1.29 15.50
N THR A 432 -0.88 1.64 15.83
CA THR A 432 0.09 2.15 14.86
C THR A 432 1.42 1.40 14.91
N PRO A 433 2.05 1.10 13.75
CA PRO A 433 3.40 0.57 13.71
C PRO A 433 4.42 1.62 14.15
N ILE A 434 5.56 1.16 14.65
CA ILE A 434 6.71 2.01 14.99
C ILE A 434 7.88 1.57 14.11
N HIS A 435 8.52 2.53 13.46
CA HIS A 435 9.75 2.28 12.72
C HIS A 435 10.96 2.76 13.52
N ILE A 436 11.95 1.87 13.70
CA ILE A 436 13.24 2.20 14.32
C ILE A 436 14.34 2.03 13.28
N ILE A 437 15.03 3.11 12.98
CA ILE A 437 16.14 3.16 12.03
C ILE A 437 17.45 3.35 12.80
N ALA A 438 18.35 2.39 12.70
CA ALA A 438 19.69 2.51 13.23
C ALA A 438 20.59 3.33 12.29
N ARG A 439 21.26 4.35 12.79
CA ARG A 439 22.18 5.19 12.04
C ARG A 439 23.54 5.28 12.74
N GLU A 440 24.59 4.99 12.01
CA GLU A 440 25.94 5.13 12.55
C GLU A 440 26.29 6.60 12.74
N ARG A 441 26.86 6.90 13.89
CA ARG A 441 27.51 8.17 14.14
C ARG A 441 28.96 8.07 13.66
N LYS A 442 29.31 8.76 12.57
CA LYS A 442 30.71 8.92 12.20
C LYS A 442 31.40 9.71 13.31
N GLU A 443 32.37 9.10 13.98
CA GLU A 443 33.29 9.85 14.84
C GLU A 443 34.03 10.85 13.95
N ARG A 444 33.94 12.12 14.31
CA ARG A 444 34.75 13.16 13.66
C ARG A 444 36.15 13.09 14.18
#